data_2ba4c55b90d4ba3bef89fe6c75e06219
#
_entry.id   2ba4c55b90d4ba3bef89fe6c75e06219
#
_cell.length_a   1.000
_cell.length_b   1.000
_cell.length_c   1.000
_cell.angle_alpha   90.00
_cell.angle_beta   90.00
_cell.angle_gamma   90.00
#
_symmetry.space_group_name_H-M   'P 1'
#
loop_
_entity.id
_entity.type
_entity.pdbx_description
1 polymer ?
#
loop_
_entity_poly.entity_id
_entity_poly.type
_entity_poly.pdbx_seq_one_letter_code
_entity_poly.pdbx_strand_id
1 'polypeptide(L)'
;EDLAAVMNLFHQFRSQFKVQAFEMFTELALGYVLKHTDLQRPFETETPYYVLIEIENENDETLDAALGLLESGMESGAILDGTLSQTKEQSVQLWRLREDISEATSHYSPYKNDVSVRISEVPGFLTEMDQILKEDYPEFDVVWFGHIGDGNLHINILKPEGWNSDDFIEACHKVDDRLFGMIQAKGGSVSAEHGVGLVKKPYLHLTRSQTEIELMRQVR
;
A
#
# COMPACT_ATOMS: atom_id res chain seq x y z
N GLU A 1 -12.35 -0.41 -9.30
CA GLU A 1 -13.24 0.66 -8.88
C GLU A 1 -13.23 0.86 -7.37
N ASP A 2 -13.19 -0.21 -6.59
CA ASP A 2 -13.10 -0.18 -5.14
C ASP A 2 -12.11 -1.23 -4.59
N LEU A 3 -11.91 -1.25 -3.28
CA LEU A 3 -11.00 -2.19 -2.61
C LEU A 3 -11.44 -3.65 -2.74
N ALA A 4 -12.73 -3.91 -2.89
CA ALA A 4 -13.23 -5.27 -3.10
C ALA A 4 -12.84 -5.76 -4.50
N ALA A 5 -12.91 -4.90 -5.52
CA ALA A 5 -12.44 -5.20 -6.87
C ALA A 5 -10.94 -5.49 -6.90
N VAL A 6 -10.11 -4.71 -6.17
CA VAL A 6 -8.66 -4.96 -6.03
C VAL A 6 -8.40 -6.35 -5.47
N MET A 7 -9.07 -6.73 -4.38
CA MET A 7 -8.87 -8.04 -3.75
C MET A 7 -9.39 -9.21 -4.59
N ASN A 8 -10.51 -9.00 -5.31
CA ASN A 8 -11.02 -10.00 -6.24
C ASN A 8 -10.03 -10.25 -7.38
N LEU A 9 -9.47 -9.19 -7.96
CA LEU A 9 -8.41 -9.28 -8.99
C LEU A 9 -7.19 -10.06 -8.46
N PHE A 10 -6.74 -9.76 -7.23
CA PHE A 10 -5.67 -10.50 -6.58
C PHE A 10 -5.95 -12.01 -6.51
N HIS A 11 -7.14 -12.39 -6.04
CA HIS A 11 -7.52 -13.80 -5.94
C HIS A 11 -7.59 -14.50 -7.30
N GLN A 12 -8.11 -13.82 -8.32
CA GLN A 12 -8.18 -14.36 -9.68
C GLN A 12 -6.78 -14.59 -10.26
N PHE A 13 -5.87 -13.60 -10.17
CA PHE A 13 -4.51 -13.78 -10.65
C PHE A 13 -3.75 -14.85 -9.89
N ARG A 14 -3.80 -14.83 -8.56
CA ARG A 14 -3.11 -15.83 -7.72
C ARG A 14 -3.59 -17.27 -7.95
N SER A 15 -4.85 -17.46 -8.34
CA SER A 15 -5.42 -18.79 -8.60
C SER A 15 -4.97 -19.40 -9.94
N GLN A 16 -4.52 -18.58 -10.90
CA GLN A 16 -4.21 -19.00 -12.25
C GLN A 16 -2.74 -18.82 -12.63
N PHE A 17 -2.03 -17.91 -11.97
CA PHE A 17 -0.66 -17.53 -12.32
C PHE A 17 0.29 -17.61 -11.13
N LYS A 18 1.58 -17.71 -11.44
CA LYS A 18 2.67 -17.47 -10.50
C LYS A 18 2.87 -15.95 -10.38
N VAL A 19 2.14 -15.33 -9.47
CA VAL A 19 2.24 -13.91 -9.20
C VAL A 19 3.56 -13.63 -8.47
N GLN A 20 4.39 -12.78 -9.06
CA GLN A 20 5.68 -12.35 -8.52
C GLN A 20 5.50 -11.08 -7.67
N ALA A 21 4.61 -10.18 -8.09
CA ALA A 21 4.26 -9.00 -7.32
C ALA A 21 2.79 -8.62 -7.55
N PHE A 22 2.16 -8.14 -6.49
CA PHE A 22 0.83 -7.54 -6.52
C PHE A 22 0.84 -6.31 -5.63
N GLU A 23 1.08 -5.18 -6.27
CA GLU A 23 1.23 -3.87 -5.64
C GLU A 23 -0.04 -3.05 -5.81
N MET A 24 -0.34 -2.22 -4.82
CA MET A 24 -1.42 -1.26 -4.93
C MET A 24 -0.95 0.12 -4.49
N PHE A 25 -1.48 1.16 -5.10
CA PHE A 25 -1.31 2.55 -4.69
C PHE A 25 -2.53 3.39 -5.05
N THR A 26 -2.70 4.50 -4.33
CA THR A 26 -3.84 5.40 -4.51
C THR A 26 -3.59 6.42 -5.61
N GLU A 27 -4.65 7.07 -6.11
CA GLU A 27 -4.54 8.20 -7.05
C GLU A 27 -3.67 9.32 -6.47
N LEU A 28 -3.82 9.61 -5.19
CA LEU A 28 -3.00 10.62 -4.51
C LEU A 28 -1.50 10.24 -4.56
N ALA A 29 -1.17 8.97 -4.37
CA ALA A 29 0.21 8.47 -4.48
C ALA A 29 0.76 8.68 -5.88
N LEU A 30 0.00 8.32 -6.92
CA LEU A 30 0.38 8.55 -8.31
C LEU A 30 0.58 10.04 -8.60
N GLY A 31 -0.33 10.89 -8.12
CA GLY A 31 -0.23 12.35 -8.29
C GLY A 31 1.08 12.93 -7.77
N TYR A 32 1.54 12.46 -6.59
CA TYR A 32 2.84 12.87 -6.05
C TYR A 32 4.03 12.37 -6.88
N VAL A 33 3.98 11.15 -7.40
CA VAL A 33 5.03 10.62 -8.29
C VAL A 33 5.12 11.46 -9.57
N LEU A 34 4.00 11.70 -10.24
CA LEU A 34 3.96 12.49 -11.47
C LEU A 34 4.40 13.94 -11.27
N LYS A 35 4.18 14.51 -10.08
CA LYS A 35 4.62 15.87 -9.72
C LYS A 35 6.13 15.98 -9.56
N HIS A 36 6.82 14.93 -9.13
CA HIS A 36 8.23 14.94 -8.76
C HIS A 36 9.13 14.14 -9.68
N THR A 37 8.59 13.53 -10.74
CA THR A 37 9.34 12.74 -11.71
C THR A 37 9.01 13.16 -13.15
N ASP A 38 9.69 12.55 -14.10
CA ASP A 38 9.43 12.69 -15.54
C ASP A 38 8.47 11.63 -16.09
N LEU A 39 7.89 10.79 -15.19
CA LEU A 39 6.98 9.72 -15.58
C LEU A 39 5.65 10.26 -16.10
N GLN A 40 5.03 9.47 -16.95
CA GLN A 40 3.72 9.76 -17.48
C GLN A 40 2.67 8.83 -16.87
N ARG A 41 1.44 9.30 -16.78
CA ARG A 41 0.28 8.49 -16.39
C ARG A 41 0.16 7.29 -17.34
N PRO A 42 -0.05 6.06 -16.86
CA PRO A 42 -0.08 4.88 -17.74
C PRO A 42 -1.30 4.85 -18.67
N PHE A 43 -2.40 5.52 -18.28
CA PHE A 43 -3.63 5.71 -19.03
C PHE A 43 -4.35 6.98 -18.54
N GLU A 44 -5.30 7.50 -19.31
CA GLU A 44 -5.96 8.78 -19.00
C GLU A 44 -7.05 8.69 -17.94
N THR A 45 -7.62 7.50 -17.75
CA THR A 45 -8.70 7.27 -16.78
C THR A 45 -8.19 7.41 -15.35
N GLU A 46 -8.76 8.33 -14.58
CA GLU A 46 -8.47 8.46 -13.16
C GLU A 46 -9.30 7.44 -12.38
N THR A 47 -8.65 6.79 -11.40
CA THR A 47 -9.27 5.78 -10.54
C THR A 47 -8.74 5.90 -9.13
N PRO A 48 -9.53 5.60 -8.08
CA PRO A 48 -9.06 5.72 -6.70
C PRO A 48 -7.88 4.78 -6.38
N TYR A 49 -7.76 3.64 -7.08
CA TYR A 49 -6.74 2.63 -6.85
C TYR A 49 -6.10 2.16 -8.14
N TYR A 50 -4.79 2.02 -8.11
CA TYR A 50 -3.97 1.43 -9.15
C TYR A 50 -3.38 0.13 -8.64
N VAL A 51 -3.32 -0.85 -9.51
CA VAL A 51 -2.71 -2.16 -9.21
C VAL A 51 -1.61 -2.43 -10.24
N LEU A 52 -0.41 -2.75 -9.75
CA LEU A 52 0.67 -3.27 -10.57
C LEU A 52 0.81 -4.76 -10.29
N ILE A 53 0.71 -5.58 -11.35
CA ILE A 53 0.80 -7.02 -11.26
C ILE A 53 2.00 -7.48 -12.09
N GLU A 54 2.86 -8.26 -11.47
CA GLU A 54 3.92 -9.00 -12.17
C GLU A 54 3.67 -10.50 -12.06
N ILE A 55 3.65 -11.17 -13.19
CA ILE A 55 3.49 -12.62 -13.28
C ILE A 55 4.68 -13.25 -14.02
N GLU A 56 4.99 -14.50 -13.69
CA GLU A 56 5.93 -15.28 -14.47
C GLU A 56 5.27 -15.63 -15.80
N ASN A 57 5.85 -15.13 -16.91
CA ASN A 57 5.36 -15.44 -18.26
C ASN A 57 6.10 -16.67 -18.78
N GLU A 58 5.46 -17.85 -18.73
CA GLU A 58 6.04 -19.11 -19.18
C GLU A 58 5.90 -19.30 -20.70
N ASN A 59 4.87 -18.73 -21.33
CA ASN A 59 4.55 -18.87 -22.75
C ASN A 59 3.44 -17.91 -23.19
N ASP A 60 3.13 -17.90 -24.48
CA ASP A 60 2.09 -17.04 -25.06
C ASP A 60 0.69 -17.33 -24.48
N GLU A 61 0.38 -18.57 -24.12
CA GLU A 61 -0.92 -18.93 -23.52
C GLU A 61 -1.09 -18.28 -22.13
N THR A 62 0.00 -18.14 -21.37
CA THR A 62 0.00 -17.42 -20.09
C THR A 62 -0.38 -15.95 -20.27
N LEU A 63 0.18 -15.32 -21.30
CA LEU A 63 -0.12 -13.92 -21.61
C LEU A 63 -1.57 -13.76 -22.07
N ASP A 64 -2.06 -14.61 -22.98
CA ASP A 64 -3.43 -14.59 -23.47
C ASP A 64 -4.45 -14.77 -22.32
N ALA A 65 -4.16 -15.70 -21.40
CA ALA A 65 -5.01 -15.91 -20.23
C ALA A 65 -5.02 -14.70 -19.29
N ALA A 66 -3.88 -14.03 -19.07
CA ALA A 66 -3.81 -12.82 -18.26
C ALA A 66 -4.58 -11.66 -18.91
N LEU A 67 -4.46 -11.47 -20.23
CA LEU A 67 -5.24 -10.49 -20.97
C LEU A 67 -6.73 -10.78 -20.88
N GLY A 68 -7.15 -12.05 -21.01
CA GLY A 68 -8.55 -12.45 -20.86
C GLY A 68 -9.14 -12.12 -19.48
N LEU A 69 -8.36 -12.23 -18.42
CA LEU A 69 -8.80 -11.77 -17.09
C LEU A 69 -8.97 -10.26 -17.02
N LEU A 70 -8.05 -9.49 -17.60
CA LEU A 70 -8.16 -8.02 -17.64
C LEU A 70 -9.38 -7.59 -18.45
N GLU A 71 -9.60 -8.18 -19.63
CA GLU A 71 -10.76 -7.91 -20.49
C GLU A 71 -12.07 -8.21 -19.75
N SER A 72 -12.19 -9.37 -19.12
CA SER A 72 -13.36 -9.72 -18.31
C SER A 72 -13.59 -8.76 -17.14
N GLY A 73 -12.52 -8.30 -16.50
CA GLY A 73 -12.58 -7.27 -15.47
C GLY A 73 -13.07 -5.93 -15.98
N MET A 74 -12.67 -5.53 -17.21
CA MET A 74 -13.15 -4.32 -17.86
C MET A 74 -14.62 -4.45 -18.27
N GLU A 75 -15.03 -5.57 -18.86
CA GLU A 75 -16.42 -5.84 -19.23
C GLU A 75 -17.38 -5.79 -18.04
N SER A 76 -16.92 -6.27 -16.88
CA SER A 76 -17.71 -6.24 -15.65
C SER A 76 -17.72 -4.87 -14.95
N GLY A 77 -16.86 -3.94 -15.36
CA GLY A 77 -16.65 -2.63 -14.74
C GLY A 77 -15.80 -2.68 -13.45
N ALA A 78 -15.25 -3.85 -13.08
CA ALA A 78 -14.35 -3.98 -11.94
C ALA A 78 -12.98 -3.32 -12.21
N ILE A 79 -12.54 -3.34 -13.47
CA ILE A 79 -11.34 -2.66 -13.96
C ILE A 79 -11.82 -1.54 -14.89
N LEU A 80 -11.39 -0.31 -14.63
CA LEU A 80 -11.78 0.86 -15.42
C LEU A 80 -10.87 1.05 -16.64
N ASP A 81 -9.58 0.75 -16.48
CA ASP A 81 -8.57 0.86 -17.53
C ASP A 81 -7.36 -0.01 -17.19
N GLY A 82 -6.48 -0.27 -18.14
CA GLY A 82 -5.29 -1.06 -17.91
C GLY A 82 -4.31 -1.02 -19.08
N THR A 83 -3.06 -1.31 -18.78
CA THR A 83 -1.98 -1.40 -19.78
C THR A 83 -1.06 -2.58 -19.47
N LEU A 84 -0.41 -3.07 -20.51
CA LEU A 84 0.57 -4.14 -20.41
C LEU A 84 1.91 -3.66 -20.95
N SER A 85 3.00 -3.89 -20.21
CA SER A 85 4.33 -3.65 -20.72
C SER A 85 4.67 -4.66 -21.83
N GLN A 86 5.15 -4.16 -22.95
CA GLN A 86 5.60 -4.96 -24.10
C GLN A 86 7.13 -5.01 -24.17
N THR A 87 7.81 -4.14 -23.45
CA THR A 87 9.27 -4.09 -23.39
C THR A 87 9.74 -3.96 -21.94
N LYS A 88 11.00 -4.29 -21.71
CA LYS A 88 11.61 -4.13 -20.38
C LYS A 88 11.63 -2.67 -19.92
N GLU A 89 11.84 -1.74 -20.83
CA GLU A 89 11.83 -0.31 -20.54
C GLU A 89 10.44 0.15 -20.05
N GLN A 90 9.38 -0.32 -20.70
CA GLN A 90 8.00 -0.05 -20.25
C GLN A 90 7.72 -0.66 -18.88
N SER A 91 8.16 -1.89 -18.66
CA SER A 91 8.05 -2.54 -17.33
C SER A 91 8.73 -1.72 -16.24
N VAL A 92 9.97 -1.27 -16.49
CA VAL A 92 10.69 -0.39 -15.56
C VAL A 92 9.93 0.91 -15.29
N GLN A 93 9.35 1.53 -16.31
CA GLN A 93 8.56 2.75 -16.12
C GLN A 93 7.29 2.51 -15.28
N LEU A 94 6.58 1.38 -15.51
CA LEU A 94 5.42 1.02 -14.69
C LEU A 94 5.82 0.75 -13.24
N TRP A 95 6.94 0.05 -13.00
CA TRP A 95 7.46 -0.17 -11.65
C TRP A 95 7.83 1.15 -10.96
N ARG A 96 8.45 2.08 -11.65
CA ARG A 96 8.79 3.39 -11.09
C ARG A 96 7.56 4.17 -10.60
N LEU A 97 6.38 4.02 -11.22
CA LEU A 97 5.14 4.62 -10.71
C LEU A 97 4.83 4.19 -9.26
N ARG A 98 5.26 2.97 -8.88
CA ARG A 98 5.08 2.43 -7.53
C ARG A 98 6.30 2.68 -6.63
N GLU A 99 7.51 2.47 -7.14
CA GLU A 99 8.75 2.53 -6.34
C GLU A 99 9.10 3.97 -5.96
N ASP A 100 8.90 4.94 -6.86
CA ASP A 100 9.25 6.33 -6.63
C ASP A 100 8.29 7.05 -5.63
N ILE A 101 7.20 6.42 -5.15
CA ILE A 101 6.26 7.02 -4.19
C ILE A 101 6.95 7.47 -2.91
N SER A 102 7.82 6.63 -2.35
CA SER A 102 8.53 6.96 -1.10
C SER A 102 9.47 8.16 -1.25
N GLU A 103 10.14 8.29 -2.40
CA GLU A 103 11.00 9.42 -2.70
C GLU A 103 10.18 10.68 -2.98
N ALA A 104 9.16 10.60 -3.83
CA ALA A 104 8.27 11.71 -4.16
C ALA A 104 7.59 12.31 -2.92
N THR A 105 7.17 11.49 -1.96
CA THR A 105 6.55 11.95 -0.72
C THR A 105 7.56 12.47 0.32
N SER A 106 8.85 12.13 0.21
CA SER A 106 9.90 12.55 1.15
C SER A 106 10.04 14.08 1.26
N HIS A 107 9.73 14.80 0.19
CA HIS A 107 9.73 16.27 0.15
C HIS A 107 8.77 16.92 1.17
N TYR A 108 7.79 16.17 1.67
CA TYR A 108 6.72 16.65 2.56
C TYR A 108 6.91 16.23 4.02
N SER A 109 8.10 15.78 4.39
CA SER A 109 8.40 15.32 5.76
C SER A 109 7.34 14.36 6.32
N PRO A 110 7.08 13.22 5.65
CA PRO A 110 5.97 12.35 5.99
C PRO A 110 6.16 11.67 7.35
N TYR A 111 5.05 11.51 8.09
CA TYR A 111 4.97 10.54 9.18
C TYR A 111 4.63 9.17 8.58
N LYS A 112 5.55 8.21 8.73
CA LYS A 112 5.49 6.92 8.03
C LYS A 112 5.04 5.80 8.95
N ASN A 113 3.99 5.10 8.55
CA ASN A 113 3.57 3.82 9.10
C ASN A 113 3.77 2.71 8.07
N ASP A 114 4.45 1.66 8.50
CA ASP A 114 4.72 0.44 7.75
C ASP A 114 4.11 -0.72 8.55
N VAL A 115 2.96 -1.21 8.09
CA VAL A 115 2.13 -2.14 8.86
C VAL A 115 1.74 -3.35 8.03
N SER A 116 1.41 -4.47 8.70
CA SER A 116 0.92 -5.64 7.98
C SER A 116 -0.23 -6.31 8.72
N VAL A 117 -1.09 -6.97 7.94
CA VAL A 117 -2.15 -7.85 8.43
C VAL A 117 -2.12 -9.16 7.65
N ARG A 118 -2.81 -10.19 8.17
CA ARG A 118 -2.98 -11.43 7.39
C ARG A 118 -3.72 -11.13 6.10
N ILE A 119 -3.36 -11.80 5.01
CA ILE A 119 -3.97 -11.60 3.69
C ILE A 119 -5.50 -11.71 3.75
N SER A 120 -6.05 -12.64 4.53
CA SER A 120 -7.49 -12.80 4.74
C SER A 120 -8.17 -11.59 5.40
N GLU A 121 -7.42 -10.80 6.15
CA GLU A 121 -7.91 -9.61 6.86
C GLU A 121 -7.78 -8.32 6.01
N VAL A 122 -7.01 -8.38 4.93
CA VAL A 122 -6.71 -7.19 4.09
C VAL A 122 -7.98 -6.46 3.64
N PRO A 123 -9.05 -7.09 3.14
CA PRO A 123 -10.23 -6.35 2.68
C PRO A 123 -10.89 -5.53 3.79
N GLY A 124 -11.11 -6.15 4.96
CA GLY A 124 -11.69 -5.47 6.12
C GLY A 124 -10.76 -4.42 6.70
N PHE A 125 -9.45 -4.71 6.73
CA PHE A 125 -8.44 -3.77 7.19
C PHE A 125 -8.40 -2.49 6.34
N LEU A 126 -8.37 -2.63 5.01
CA LEU A 126 -8.33 -1.48 4.10
C LEU A 126 -9.55 -0.58 4.26
N THR A 127 -10.74 -1.18 4.39
CA THR A 127 -11.99 -0.42 4.58
C THR A 127 -11.99 0.35 5.90
N GLU A 128 -11.63 -0.30 7.01
CA GLU A 128 -11.57 0.33 8.33
C GLU A 128 -10.47 1.39 8.40
N MET A 129 -9.30 1.12 7.79
CA MET A 129 -8.20 2.05 7.72
C MET A 129 -8.58 3.31 6.94
N ASP A 130 -9.18 3.17 5.75
CA ASP A 130 -9.62 4.29 4.93
C ASP A 130 -10.60 5.18 5.70
N GLN A 131 -11.51 4.59 6.47
CA GLN A 131 -12.43 5.32 7.33
C GLN A 131 -11.69 6.08 8.43
N ILE A 132 -10.78 5.42 9.17
CA ILE A 132 -9.98 6.07 10.23
C ILE A 132 -9.19 7.26 9.67
N LEU A 133 -8.52 7.06 8.55
CA LEU A 133 -7.68 8.09 7.95
C LEU A 133 -8.51 9.31 7.49
N LYS A 134 -9.68 9.09 6.92
CA LYS A 134 -10.59 10.17 6.52
C LYS A 134 -11.20 10.93 7.71
N GLU A 135 -11.53 10.22 8.79
CA GLU A 135 -12.10 10.82 10.00
C GLU A 135 -11.04 11.61 10.79
N ASP A 136 -9.86 11.03 10.97
CA ASP A 136 -8.86 11.54 11.91
C ASP A 136 -7.83 12.47 11.24
N TYR A 137 -7.70 12.42 9.90
CA TYR A 137 -6.82 13.28 9.11
C TYR A 137 -7.54 14.06 8.00
N PRO A 138 -8.65 14.78 8.28
CA PRO A 138 -9.45 15.44 7.24
C PRO A 138 -8.69 16.55 6.50
N GLU A 139 -7.62 17.09 7.10
CA GLU A 139 -6.82 18.19 6.54
C GLU A 139 -5.44 17.73 6.04
N PHE A 140 -5.12 16.43 6.16
CA PHE A 140 -3.81 15.91 5.78
C PHE A 140 -3.92 15.05 4.52
N ASP A 141 -2.95 15.19 3.64
CA ASP A 141 -2.76 14.23 2.57
C ASP A 141 -2.21 12.92 3.14
N VAL A 142 -2.98 11.85 3.00
CA VAL A 142 -2.55 10.52 3.42
C VAL A 142 -2.32 9.66 2.19
N VAL A 143 -1.05 9.44 1.90
CA VAL A 143 -0.60 8.61 0.78
C VAL A 143 -0.41 7.19 1.27
N TRP A 144 -1.14 6.24 0.72
CA TRP A 144 -0.96 4.85 1.05
C TRP A 144 -0.84 3.96 -0.19
N PHE A 145 -0.01 2.95 -0.05
CA PHE A 145 0.40 2.02 -1.08
C PHE A 145 0.98 0.77 -0.41
N GLY A 146 1.18 -0.31 -1.14
CA GLY A 146 1.82 -1.47 -0.50
C GLY A 146 1.78 -2.75 -1.30
N HIS A 147 2.45 -3.74 -0.73
CA HIS A 147 2.51 -5.12 -1.18
C HIS A 147 1.25 -5.85 -0.72
N ILE A 148 0.12 -5.58 -1.38
CA ILE A 148 -1.19 -6.13 -0.97
C ILE A 148 -1.19 -7.65 -1.00
N GLY A 149 -0.41 -8.24 -1.91
CA GLY A 149 -0.21 -9.69 -1.99
C GLY A 149 0.35 -10.32 -0.71
N ASP A 150 1.08 -9.56 0.08
CA ASP A 150 1.70 -9.97 1.36
C ASP A 150 0.97 -9.40 2.59
N GLY A 151 -0.05 -8.58 2.37
CA GLY A 151 -0.77 -7.90 3.43
C GLY A 151 0.01 -6.74 4.07
N ASN A 152 1.05 -6.23 3.40
CA ASN A 152 1.88 -5.12 3.85
C ASN A 152 1.42 -3.79 3.25
N LEU A 153 1.33 -2.77 4.08
CA LEU A 153 0.90 -1.42 3.73
C LEU A 153 1.80 -0.35 4.30
N HIS A 154 2.14 0.59 3.44
CA HIS A 154 2.80 1.84 3.79
C HIS A 154 1.76 2.97 3.83
N ILE A 155 1.71 3.69 4.94
CA ILE A 155 0.79 4.80 5.16
C ILE A 155 1.64 6.03 5.49
N ASN A 156 1.75 6.95 4.56
CA ASN A 156 2.52 8.18 4.69
C ASN A 156 1.57 9.37 4.88
N ILE A 157 1.51 9.90 6.10
CA ILE A 157 0.78 11.13 6.40
C ILE A 157 1.72 12.29 6.08
N LEU A 158 1.35 13.14 5.14
CA LEU A 158 2.19 14.25 4.71
C LEU A 158 1.95 15.47 5.59
N LYS A 159 3.04 16.11 6.03
CA LYS A 159 2.94 17.32 6.84
C LYS A 159 2.49 18.50 5.96
N PRO A 160 1.33 19.13 6.25
CA PRO A 160 0.88 20.29 5.50
C PRO A 160 1.86 21.46 5.62
N GLU A 161 1.88 22.31 4.59
CA GLU A 161 2.67 23.52 4.60
C GLU A 161 2.22 24.45 5.74
N GLY A 162 3.18 25.02 6.46
CA GLY A 162 2.93 25.92 7.59
C GLY A 162 2.67 25.24 8.93
N TRP A 163 2.51 23.93 8.98
CA TRP A 163 2.37 23.20 10.25
C TRP A 163 3.71 23.11 11.00
N ASN A 164 3.66 23.32 12.31
CA ASN A 164 4.78 23.02 13.20
C ASN A 164 5.02 21.50 13.23
N SER A 165 6.29 21.07 13.27
CA SER A 165 6.62 19.66 13.22
C SER A 165 6.19 18.88 14.47
N ASP A 166 6.28 19.52 15.66
CA ASP A 166 5.88 18.86 16.91
C ASP A 166 4.36 18.70 16.98
N ASP A 167 3.59 19.72 16.58
CA ASP A 167 2.13 19.66 16.52
C ASP A 167 1.66 18.59 15.52
N PHE A 168 2.33 18.50 14.36
CA PHE A 168 2.06 17.48 13.36
C PHE A 168 2.30 16.06 13.90
N ILE A 169 3.45 15.83 14.55
CA ILE A 169 3.78 14.53 15.15
C ILE A 169 2.78 14.19 16.26
N GLU A 170 2.41 15.16 17.11
CA GLU A 170 1.40 14.93 18.15
C GLU A 170 0.04 14.55 17.55
N ALA A 171 -0.38 15.18 16.46
CA ALA A 171 -1.60 14.83 15.75
C ALA A 171 -1.53 13.38 15.19
N CYS A 172 -0.39 12.98 14.61
CA CYS A 172 -0.18 11.63 14.13
C CYS A 172 -0.20 10.59 15.26
N HIS A 173 0.42 10.87 16.39
CA HIS A 173 0.42 9.94 17.54
C HIS A 173 -0.97 9.71 18.13
N LYS A 174 -1.89 10.68 18.06
CA LYS A 174 -3.28 10.49 18.52
C LYS A 174 -4.03 9.45 17.70
N VAL A 175 -3.69 9.31 16.41
CA VAL A 175 -4.32 8.33 15.51
C VAL A 175 -3.65 6.96 15.61
N ASP A 176 -2.36 6.92 15.97
CA ASP A 176 -1.60 5.67 16.10
C ASP A 176 -2.26 4.67 17.04
N ASP A 177 -2.79 5.10 18.18
CA ASP A 177 -3.45 4.21 19.14
C ASP A 177 -4.66 3.50 18.51
N ARG A 178 -5.46 4.23 17.72
CA ARG A 178 -6.62 3.70 17.00
C ARG A 178 -6.18 2.75 15.88
N LEU A 179 -5.22 3.16 15.07
CA LEU A 179 -4.69 2.39 13.95
C LEU A 179 -4.04 1.10 14.43
N PHE A 180 -3.15 1.18 15.41
CA PHE A 180 -2.42 0.01 15.93
C PHE A 180 -3.31 -0.91 16.75
N GLY A 181 -4.34 -0.38 17.42
CA GLY A 181 -5.37 -1.19 18.08
C GLY A 181 -6.15 -2.05 17.07
N MET A 182 -6.50 -1.49 15.91
CA MET A 182 -7.15 -2.23 14.83
C MET A 182 -6.20 -3.30 14.25
N ILE A 183 -4.93 -2.97 14.03
CA ILE A 183 -3.93 -3.92 13.53
C ILE A 183 -3.77 -5.10 14.50
N GLN A 184 -3.68 -4.83 15.81
CA GLN A 184 -3.62 -5.85 16.84
C GLN A 184 -4.86 -6.78 16.80
N ALA A 185 -6.06 -6.20 16.70
CA ALA A 185 -7.31 -6.97 16.65
C ALA A 185 -7.35 -7.94 15.45
N LYS A 186 -6.71 -7.57 14.34
CA LYS A 186 -6.59 -8.40 13.12
C LYS A 186 -5.36 -9.32 13.13
N GLY A 187 -4.63 -9.38 14.25
CA GLY A 187 -3.43 -10.22 14.40
C GLY A 187 -2.28 -9.80 13.48
N GLY A 188 -2.21 -8.51 13.16
CA GLY A 188 -1.21 -7.89 12.32
C GLY A 188 0.06 -7.45 13.05
N SER A 189 0.92 -6.70 12.37
CA SER A 189 2.15 -6.13 12.91
C SER A 189 2.20 -4.61 12.69
N VAL A 190 2.61 -3.88 13.72
CA VAL A 190 2.82 -2.41 13.67
C VAL A 190 4.11 -2.03 12.93
N SER A 191 4.90 -3.00 12.55
CA SER A 191 6.07 -2.83 11.69
C SER A 191 6.24 -4.06 10.82
N ALA A 192 6.05 -3.91 9.51
CA ALA A 192 6.17 -5.01 8.55
C ALA A 192 7.62 -5.27 8.15
N GLU A 193 8.29 -4.28 7.54
CA GLU A 193 9.62 -4.42 6.94
C GLU A 193 10.66 -3.49 7.56
N HIS A 194 10.28 -2.26 7.93
CA HIS A 194 11.22 -1.20 8.33
C HIS A 194 11.82 -1.41 9.74
N GLY A 195 11.29 -2.33 10.52
CA GLY A 195 11.68 -2.52 11.92
C GLY A 195 11.03 -1.50 12.87
N VAL A 196 11.06 -1.83 14.15
CA VAL A 196 10.34 -1.09 15.20
C VAL A 196 10.96 0.28 15.47
N GLY A 197 12.29 0.37 15.47
CA GLY A 197 13.01 1.59 15.79
C GLY A 197 12.61 2.18 17.16
N LEU A 198 12.79 3.48 17.33
CA LEU A 198 12.38 4.20 18.53
C LEU A 198 10.91 4.61 18.50
N VAL A 199 10.40 4.94 17.32
CA VAL A 199 9.04 5.46 17.12
C VAL A 199 7.99 4.40 17.46
N LYS A 200 8.19 3.16 17.00
CA LYS A 200 7.24 2.05 17.20
C LYS A 200 7.49 1.26 18.50
N LYS A 201 8.57 1.55 19.23
CA LYS A 201 8.90 0.87 20.48
C LYS A 201 7.76 0.88 21.53
N PRO A 202 7.01 1.97 21.74
CA PRO A 202 5.87 1.99 22.66
C PRO A 202 4.77 0.99 22.29
N TYR A 203 4.61 0.68 21.00
CA TYR A 203 3.56 -0.17 20.44
C TYR A 203 3.96 -1.63 20.26
N LEU A 204 5.22 -1.99 20.56
CA LEU A 204 5.73 -3.34 20.35
C LEU A 204 4.92 -4.41 21.11
N HIS A 205 4.37 -4.05 22.26
CA HIS A 205 3.53 -4.93 23.10
C HIS A 205 2.19 -5.31 22.43
N LEU A 206 1.76 -4.58 21.37
CA LEU A 206 0.54 -4.90 20.62
C LEU A 206 0.76 -6.08 19.66
N THR A 207 2.01 -6.37 19.30
CA THR A 207 2.34 -7.37 18.28
C THR A 207 3.35 -8.42 18.75
N ARG A 208 3.89 -8.29 19.96
CA ARG A 208 4.83 -9.23 20.56
C ARG A 208 4.42 -9.53 22.01
N SER A 209 4.59 -10.78 22.39
CA SER A 209 4.36 -11.19 23.77
C SER A 209 5.42 -10.59 24.73
N GLN A 210 5.06 -10.50 25.99
CA GLN A 210 5.99 -10.02 27.04
C GLN A 210 7.28 -10.86 27.06
N THR A 211 7.19 -12.18 26.89
CA THR A 211 8.34 -13.08 26.84
C THR A 211 9.27 -12.76 25.66
N GLU A 212 8.71 -12.52 24.45
CA GLU A 212 9.53 -12.11 23.29
C GLU A 212 10.24 -10.78 23.55
N ILE A 213 9.54 -9.81 24.13
CA ILE A 213 10.13 -8.50 24.47
C ILE A 213 11.26 -8.64 25.50
N GLU A 214 11.11 -9.51 26.49
CA GLU A 214 12.14 -9.80 27.49
C GLU A 214 13.35 -10.48 26.86
N LEU A 215 13.15 -11.46 25.98
CA LEU A 215 14.23 -12.09 25.22
C LEU A 215 14.97 -11.07 24.33
N MET A 216 14.26 -10.19 23.63
CA MET A 216 14.87 -9.12 22.84
C MET A 216 15.76 -8.20 23.70
N ARG A 217 15.37 -7.91 24.94
CA ARG A 217 16.18 -7.12 25.89
C ARG A 217 17.46 -7.84 26.31
N GLN A 218 17.43 -9.18 26.42
CA GLN A 218 18.58 -9.98 26.79
C GLN A 218 19.62 -10.13 25.67
N VAL A 219 19.18 -10.09 24.42
CA VAL A 219 20.04 -10.18 23.22
C VAL A 219 20.74 -8.85 22.92
N ARG A 220 20.29 -7.74 23.46
CA ARG A 220 20.84 -6.40 23.30
C ARG A 220 21.92 -6.17 24.36
#